data_76c4d4cb7b7ab5deb8851d96d907bc99
#
_entry.id   76c4d4cb7b7ab5deb8851d96d907bc99
#
_cell.length_a   1.000
_cell.length_b   1.000
_cell.length_c   1.000
_cell.angle_alpha   90.00
_cell.angle_beta   90.00
_cell.angle_gamma   90.00
#
_symmetry.space_group_name_H-M   'P 1'
#
loop_
_entity.id
_entity.type
_entity.pdbx_description
1 polymer ?
#
loop_
_entity_poly.entity_id
_entity_poly.type
_entity_poly.pdbx_seq_one_letter_code
_entity_poly.pdbx_strand_id
1 'polypeptide(L)'
;MPYRRITKDSYWSSSQNSTYNTWVESKTRVAGEHLADADPQYEYAFNSGYNSPPNTRVFGRGTAIFIHCSEPPGNSLGVFTHGCIAIPRDRIVQLLDILDPARHPWCAIGTLEAGTSTSIKAY
;
A
#
# COMPACT_ATOMS: atom_id res chain seq x y z
N MET A 1 -5.61 2.13 -15.39
CA MET A 1 -5.69 1.14 -14.30
C MET A 1 -7.04 1.28 -13.59
N PRO A 2 -7.76 0.19 -13.27
CA PRO A 2 -8.99 0.31 -12.48
C PRO A 2 -8.66 0.90 -11.10
N TYR A 3 -9.49 1.81 -10.62
CA TYR A 3 -9.31 2.44 -9.32
C TYR A 3 -10.61 2.44 -8.51
N ARG A 4 -10.47 2.56 -7.20
CA ARG A 4 -11.56 2.81 -6.27
C ARG A 4 -11.33 4.15 -5.58
N ARG A 5 -12.40 4.92 -5.42
CA ARG A 5 -12.36 6.14 -4.63
C ARG A 5 -12.49 5.78 -3.15
N ILE A 6 -11.58 6.28 -2.32
CA ILE A 6 -11.71 6.21 -0.88
C ILE A 6 -12.88 7.09 -0.42
N THR A 7 -13.73 6.54 0.40
CA THR A 7 -14.86 7.23 1.04
C THR A 7 -14.74 7.11 2.56
N LYS A 8 -15.60 7.80 3.29
CA LYS A 8 -15.68 7.69 4.76
C LYS A 8 -16.04 6.27 5.26
N ASP A 9 -16.52 5.40 4.39
CA ASP A 9 -16.92 4.04 4.72
C ASP A 9 -15.87 3.00 4.24
N SER A 10 -14.72 3.45 3.71
CA SER A 10 -13.68 2.58 3.13
C SER A 10 -12.67 2.12 4.18
N TYR A 11 -12.49 0.82 4.29
CA TYR A 11 -11.54 0.17 5.20
C TYR A 11 -10.66 -0.82 4.48
N TRP A 12 -9.46 -1.04 5.02
CA TRP A 12 -8.64 -2.20 4.69
C TRP A 12 -8.62 -3.15 5.89
N SER A 13 -9.25 -4.30 5.74
CA SER A 13 -9.56 -5.17 6.85
C SER A 13 -8.34 -5.95 7.36
N SER A 14 -8.12 -5.94 8.67
CA SER A 14 -7.22 -6.86 9.38
C SER A 14 -7.97 -7.96 10.13
N SER A 15 -9.31 -8.07 9.96
CA SER A 15 -10.13 -9.07 10.61
C SER A 15 -9.71 -10.48 10.22
N GLN A 16 -9.63 -11.38 11.19
CA GLN A 16 -9.21 -12.76 11.01
C GLN A 16 -10.34 -13.63 10.41
N ASN A 17 -10.77 -13.28 9.20
CA ASN A 17 -11.84 -13.94 8.46
C ASN A 17 -11.58 -13.84 6.95
N SER A 18 -12.61 -14.12 6.15
CA SER A 18 -12.55 -14.04 4.68
C SER A 18 -12.20 -12.66 4.13
N THR A 19 -12.36 -11.60 4.91
CA THR A 19 -12.02 -10.22 4.52
C THR A 19 -10.58 -9.82 4.89
N TYR A 20 -9.80 -10.69 5.53
CA TYR A 20 -8.43 -10.37 5.93
C TYR A 20 -7.61 -9.84 4.76
N ASN A 21 -6.96 -8.71 4.98
CA ASN A 21 -6.11 -8.00 4.02
C ASN A 21 -6.81 -7.72 2.68
N THR A 22 -8.06 -7.23 2.76
CA THR A 22 -8.84 -6.79 1.61
C THR A 22 -9.54 -5.46 1.88
N TRP A 23 -9.94 -4.79 0.80
CA TRP A 23 -10.83 -3.64 0.85
C TRP A 23 -12.23 -4.04 1.30
N VAL A 24 -12.80 -3.28 2.23
CA VAL A 24 -14.17 -3.45 2.74
C VAL A 24 -14.86 -2.09 2.81
N GLU A 25 -16.10 -2.02 2.34
CA GLU A 25 -16.99 -0.87 2.59
C GLU A 25 -17.91 -1.19 3.76
N SER A 26 -17.95 -0.32 4.77
CA SER A 26 -18.77 -0.53 5.96
C SER A 26 -19.16 0.78 6.61
N LYS A 27 -20.43 0.88 7.01
CA LYS A 27 -20.94 1.99 7.84
C LYS A 27 -20.57 1.87 9.31
N THR A 28 -20.09 0.71 9.72
CA THR A 28 -19.61 0.44 11.08
C THR A 28 -18.11 0.20 11.07
N ARG A 29 -17.45 0.44 12.20
CA ARG A 29 -16.01 0.23 12.36
C ARG A 29 -15.61 -1.20 12.01
N VAL A 30 -14.63 -1.32 11.10
CA VAL A 30 -13.97 -2.59 10.76
C VAL A 30 -12.59 -2.61 11.42
N ALA A 31 -12.15 -3.78 11.90
CA ALA A 31 -10.79 -3.93 12.38
C ALA A 31 -9.81 -3.77 11.21
N GLY A 32 -8.82 -2.92 11.37
CA GLY A 32 -7.84 -2.59 10.34
C GLY A 32 -7.72 -1.09 10.12
N GLU A 33 -7.37 -0.71 8.92
CA GLU A 33 -7.09 0.67 8.57
C GLU A 33 -8.34 1.35 7.99
N HIS A 34 -8.75 2.48 8.55
CA HIS A 34 -9.76 3.35 7.96
C HIS A 34 -9.06 4.23 6.92
N LEU A 35 -9.29 3.95 5.65
CA LEU A 35 -8.49 4.52 4.57
C LEU A 35 -8.63 6.05 4.44
N ALA A 36 -9.78 6.59 4.83
CA ALA A 36 -10.02 8.03 4.80
C ALA A 36 -9.21 8.81 5.85
N ASP A 37 -8.70 8.15 6.89
CA ASP A 37 -7.89 8.80 7.92
C ASP A 37 -6.44 9.05 7.45
N ALA A 38 -6.04 8.46 6.34
CA ALA A 38 -4.69 8.54 5.79
C ALA A 38 -4.52 9.64 4.70
N ASP A 39 -5.39 10.64 4.67
CA ASP A 39 -5.24 11.82 3.82
C ASP A 39 -4.15 12.76 4.41
N PRO A 40 -3.21 13.30 3.62
CA PRO A 40 -3.12 13.23 2.15
C PRO A 40 -2.28 12.06 1.60
N GLN A 41 -1.74 11.16 2.44
CA GLN A 41 -0.86 10.08 1.99
C GLN A 41 -1.57 9.16 0.98
N TYR A 42 -2.87 8.94 1.12
CA TYR A 42 -3.65 8.09 0.23
C TYR A 42 -4.38 8.85 -0.89
N GLU A 43 -3.99 10.10 -1.17
CA GLU A 43 -4.47 10.81 -2.38
C GLU A 43 -4.25 9.95 -3.63
N TYR A 44 -3.09 9.31 -3.71
CA TYR A 44 -2.78 8.23 -4.65
C TYR A 44 -2.13 7.08 -3.89
N ALA A 45 -2.74 5.91 -3.98
CA ALA A 45 -2.20 4.71 -3.37
C ALA A 45 -2.56 3.48 -4.21
N PHE A 46 -1.74 2.45 -4.15
CA PHE A 46 -2.07 1.15 -4.72
C PHE A 46 -1.50 0.02 -3.87
N ASN A 47 -2.19 -1.10 -3.90
CA ASN A 47 -1.79 -2.29 -3.17
C ASN A 47 -0.54 -2.91 -3.80
N SER A 48 0.48 -3.16 -2.99
CA SER A 48 1.71 -3.82 -3.43
C SER A 48 1.53 -5.30 -3.82
N GLY A 49 0.37 -5.89 -3.50
CA GLY A 49 0.13 -7.32 -3.67
C GLY A 49 0.67 -8.18 -2.54
N TYR A 50 1.43 -7.59 -1.60
CA TYR A 50 1.98 -8.35 -0.48
C TYR A 50 0.88 -8.94 0.39
N ASN A 51 0.93 -10.26 0.60
CA ASN A 51 -0.01 -11.01 1.46
C ASN A 51 -1.49 -10.71 1.19
N SER A 52 -1.86 -10.30 -0.01
CA SER A 52 -3.23 -9.90 -0.40
C SER A 52 -3.66 -10.57 -1.71
N PRO A 53 -4.96 -10.67 -1.99
CA PRO A 53 -5.45 -11.26 -3.23
C PRO A 53 -4.82 -10.60 -4.48
N PRO A 54 -4.58 -11.38 -5.54
CA PRO A 54 -4.90 -12.80 -5.74
C PRO A 54 -3.96 -13.79 -5.04
N ASN A 55 -2.92 -13.32 -4.37
CA ASN A 55 -1.98 -14.16 -3.66
C ASN A 55 -2.61 -14.81 -2.41
N THR A 56 -2.04 -15.93 -1.97
CA THR A 56 -2.44 -16.58 -0.72
C THR A 56 -2.16 -15.64 0.45
N ARG A 57 -3.18 -15.43 1.27
CA ARG A 57 -3.10 -14.63 2.49
C ARG A 57 -2.78 -15.49 3.69
N VAL A 58 -1.84 -15.04 4.50
CA VAL A 58 -1.46 -15.68 5.75
C VAL A 58 -1.68 -14.70 6.90
N PHE A 59 -2.57 -15.04 7.82
CA PHE A 59 -2.85 -14.22 8.99
C PHE A 59 -1.57 -13.99 9.83
N GLY A 60 -1.39 -12.75 10.31
CA GLY A 60 -0.22 -12.39 11.12
C GLY A 60 1.02 -12.01 10.32
N ARG A 61 1.01 -12.13 8.98
CA ARG A 61 2.13 -11.72 8.12
C ARG A 61 2.06 -10.29 7.60
N GLY A 62 1.21 -9.47 8.18
CA GLY A 62 1.03 -8.07 7.80
C GLY A 62 -0.15 -7.84 6.86
N THR A 63 -0.71 -6.64 6.93
CA THR A 63 -1.82 -6.15 6.11
C THR A 63 -1.52 -4.74 5.63
N ALA A 64 -2.27 -4.25 4.64
CA ALA A 64 -2.23 -2.88 4.19
C ALA A 64 -0.82 -2.40 3.78
N ILE A 65 -0.06 -3.23 3.07
CA ILE A 65 1.23 -2.81 2.53
C ILE A 65 1.01 -2.16 1.17
N PHE A 66 0.95 -0.84 1.18
CA PHE A 66 0.68 -0.01 0.02
C PHE A 66 1.92 0.71 -0.48
N ILE A 67 1.84 1.17 -1.72
CA ILE A 67 2.68 2.22 -2.27
C ILE A 67 1.79 3.46 -2.32
N HIS A 68 2.20 4.54 -1.65
CA HIS A 68 1.38 5.73 -1.46
C HIS A 68 2.22 7.01 -1.52
N CYS A 69 1.55 8.18 -1.51
CA CYS A 69 2.24 9.45 -1.50
C CYS A 69 3.03 9.64 -0.20
N SER A 70 4.26 10.09 -0.31
CA SER A 70 4.98 10.64 0.83
C SER A 70 4.36 11.97 1.25
N GLU A 71 4.51 12.34 2.52
CA GLU A 71 4.12 13.65 2.99
C GLU A 71 4.85 14.77 2.22
N PRO A 72 4.23 15.96 2.08
CA PRO A 72 4.88 17.10 1.45
C PRO A 72 6.23 17.43 2.12
N PRO A 73 7.19 17.96 1.36
CA PRO A 73 8.46 18.42 1.91
C PRO A 73 8.22 19.48 2.99
N GLY A 74 8.79 19.28 4.19
CA GLY A 74 8.66 20.22 5.30
C GLY A 74 8.10 19.61 6.58
N ASN A 75 7.53 18.41 6.53
CA ASN A 75 7.22 17.66 7.72
C ASN A 75 8.48 16.91 8.19
N SER A 76 9.09 17.40 9.27
CA SER A 76 10.40 16.95 9.76
C SER A 76 10.37 15.57 10.47
N LEU A 77 9.23 14.97 10.59
CA LEU A 77 9.08 13.61 11.07
C LEU A 77 9.33 12.69 9.88
N GLY A 78 10.58 12.34 9.65
CA GLY A 78 11.01 11.49 8.55
C GLY A 78 9.97 10.43 8.18
N VAL A 79 9.85 10.13 6.90
CA VAL A 79 8.79 9.27 6.33
C VAL A 79 8.96 7.84 6.85
N PHE A 80 8.64 7.64 8.11
CA PHE A 80 8.55 6.29 8.69
C PHE A 80 7.16 5.76 8.44
N THR A 81 7.07 4.65 7.74
CA THR A 81 5.84 3.88 7.56
C THR A 81 5.92 2.61 8.41
N HIS A 82 4.79 1.96 8.62
CA HIS A 82 4.74 0.64 9.26
C HIS A 82 4.96 -0.52 8.26
N GLY A 83 5.63 -0.23 7.12
CA GLY A 83 5.94 -1.20 6.08
C GLY A 83 5.50 -0.79 4.68
N CYS A 84 4.69 0.26 4.53
CA CYS A 84 4.33 0.83 3.24
C CYS A 84 5.54 1.47 2.54
N ILE A 85 5.44 1.64 1.23
CA ILE A 85 6.42 2.35 0.42
C ILE A 85 5.89 3.75 0.13
N ALA A 86 6.48 4.77 0.75
CA ALA A 86 6.13 6.16 0.52
C ALA A 86 7.04 6.75 -0.56
N ILE A 87 6.44 7.32 -1.61
CA ILE A 87 7.17 7.95 -2.72
C ILE A 87 6.56 9.34 -3.01
N PRO A 88 7.33 10.28 -3.58
CA PRO A 88 6.81 11.59 -3.94
C PRO A 88 5.57 11.50 -4.84
N ARG A 89 4.60 12.39 -4.62
CA ARG A 89 3.31 12.40 -5.31
C ARG A 89 3.45 12.40 -6.85
N ASP A 90 4.35 13.21 -7.38
CA ASP A 90 4.61 13.27 -8.83
C ASP A 90 5.11 11.93 -9.38
N ARG A 91 5.87 11.19 -8.59
CA ARG A 91 6.40 9.88 -8.96
C ARG A 91 5.33 8.78 -8.91
N ILE A 92 4.44 8.82 -7.92
CA ILE A 92 3.34 7.84 -7.90
C ILE A 92 2.37 8.06 -9.06
N VAL A 93 2.09 9.31 -9.44
CA VAL A 93 1.28 9.62 -10.62
C VAL A 93 1.93 9.06 -11.88
N GLN A 94 3.22 9.29 -12.08
CA GLN A 94 3.97 8.71 -13.21
C GLN A 94 3.91 7.18 -13.23
N LEU A 95 4.04 6.54 -12.06
CA LEU A 95 3.91 5.08 -11.96
C LEU A 95 2.52 4.60 -12.36
N LEU A 96 1.46 5.28 -11.90
CA LEU A 96 0.08 4.92 -12.24
C LEU A 96 -0.20 5.03 -13.73
N ASP A 97 0.45 5.94 -14.43
CA ASP A 97 0.32 6.12 -15.89
C ASP A 97 0.96 4.98 -16.67
N ILE A 98 2.05 4.39 -16.16
CA ILE A 98 2.81 3.35 -16.86
C ILE A 98 2.47 1.93 -16.42
N LEU A 99 1.90 1.75 -15.21
CA LEU A 99 1.54 0.45 -14.69
C LEU A 99 0.32 -0.12 -15.42
N ASP A 100 0.50 -1.28 -16.03
CA ASP A 100 -0.56 -2.05 -16.67
C ASP A 100 -0.78 -3.37 -15.90
N PRO A 101 -1.91 -3.51 -15.18
CA PRO A 101 -2.20 -4.74 -14.43
C PRO A 101 -2.25 -6.00 -15.29
N ALA A 102 -2.61 -5.87 -16.58
CA ALA A 102 -2.65 -7.01 -17.49
C ALA A 102 -1.25 -7.59 -17.78
N ARG A 103 -0.21 -6.82 -17.52
CA ARG A 103 1.19 -7.25 -17.67
C ARG A 103 1.78 -7.84 -16.39
N HIS A 104 0.97 -7.96 -15.33
CA HIS A 104 1.39 -8.50 -14.02
C HIS A 104 2.70 -7.88 -13.51
N PRO A 105 2.79 -6.57 -13.31
CA PRO A 105 4.02 -5.92 -12.87
C PRO A 105 4.45 -6.45 -11.50
N TRP A 106 5.76 -6.59 -11.32
CA TRP A 106 6.37 -7.02 -10.07
C TRP A 106 6.99 -5.84 -9.34
N CYS A 107 6.93 -5.87 -8.01
CA CYS A 107 7.59 -4.92 -7.14
C CYS A 107 8.76 -5.62 -6.42
N ALA A 108 9.96 -5.06 -6.53
CA ALA A 108 11.12 -5.50 -5.77
C ALA A 108 11.46 -4.45 -4.71
N ILE A 109 11.55 -4.87 -3.46
CA ILE A 109 11.81 -3.98 -2.33
C ILE A 109 13.09 -4.43 -1.63
N GLY A 110 14.02 -3.52 -1.41
CA GLY A 110 15.26 -3.79 -0.73
C GLY A 110 15.93 -2.53 -0.23
N THR A 111 16.92 -2.68 0.64
CA THR A 111 17.81 -1.60 1.09
C THR A 111 19.09 -1.63 0.27
N LEU A 112 19.54 -0.45 -0.17
CA LEU A 112 20.87 -0.29 -0.77
C LEU A 112 21.84 0.09 0.35
N GLU A 113 22.67 -0.86 0.76
CA GLU A 113 23.83 -0.55 1.60
C GLU A 113 25.06 -0.38 0.73
N ALA A 114 25.84 0.68 0.98
CA ALA A 114 27.04 0.97 0.22
C ALA A 114 28.04 -0.21 0.36
N GLY A 115 28.32 -0.89 -0.73
CA GLY A 115 29.34 -1.96 -0.82
C GLY A 115 28.83 -3.39 -0.58
N THR A 116 27.53 -3.61 -0.38
CA THR A 116 26.95 -4.95 -0.27
C THR A 116 25.99 -5.27 -1.40
N SER A 117 26.00 -6.51 -1.89
CA SER A 117 24.95 -6.98 -2.79
C SER A 117 23.67 -7.16 -1.98
N THR A 118 22.70 -6.31 -2.22
CA THR A 118 21.42 -6.35 -1.54
C THR A 118 20.58 -7.53 -2.06
N SER A 119 20.08 -8.37 -1.17
CA SER A 119 19.09 -9.35 -1.55
C SER A 119 17.75 -8.64 -1.79
N ILE A 120 17.37 -8.51 -3.05
CA ILE A 120 16.07 -7.97 -3.45
C ILE A 120 15.04 -9.08 -3.34
N LYS A 121 13.96 -8.86 -2.59
CA LYS A 121 12.80 -9.75 -2.58
C LYS A 121 11.76 -9.19 -3.56
N ALA A 122 11.35 -10.03 -4.53
CA ALA A 122 10.22 -9.75 -5.40
C ALA A 122 8.92 -10.24 -4.75
N TYR A 123 7.88 -9.43 -4.83
CA TYR A 123 6.54 -9.72 -4.31
C TYR A 123 5.49 -9.53 -5.41
#